data_c263f29c58652a8bd4ee94143af0f3df
#
_entry.id   c263f29c58652a8bd4ee94143af0f3df
#
_cell.length_a   1.000
_cell.length_b   1.000
_cell.length_c   1.000
_cell.angle_alpha   90.00
_cell.angle_beta   90.00
_cell.angle_gamma   90.00
#
_symmetry.space_group_name_H-M   'P 1'
#
loop_
_entity.id
_entity.type
_entity.pdbx_description
1 polymer ?
#
loop_
_entity_poly.entity_id
_entity_poly.type
_entity_poly.pdbx_seq_one_letter_code
_entity_poly.pdbx_strand_id
1 'polypeptide(L)'
;MTSASCSFESGEQAAVKVYFPFPVRITKIRGIVTKAIAATDVGTITGANATGASTGGVITAAISDALNTEYSVTPTTNNTVAAGSYYKLTSAKTTAGGKVHVTIEFVRA
;
A
#
# COMPACT_ATOMS: atom_id res chain seq x y z
N MET A 1 14.60 -1.51 2.91
CA MET A 1 13.31 -0.97 2.45
C MET A 1 13.04 -1.40 1.02
N THR A 2 11.80 -1.55 0.69
CA THR A 2 11.37 -1.84 -0.67
C THR A 2 10.16 -0.99 -1.03
N SER A 3 9.86 -0.85 -2.32
CA SER A 3 8.80 0.03 -2.77
C SER A 3 8.02 -0.56 -3.94
N ALA A 4 6.80 -0.04 -4.14
CA ALA A 4 5.93 -0.40 -5.25
C ALA A 4 5.06 0.80 -5.62
N SER A 5 4.67 0.89 -6.89
CA SER A 5 3.74 1.91 -7.35
C SER A 5 2.33 1.34 -7.42
N CYS A 6 1.38 2.01 -6.78
CA CYS A 6 -0.03 1.64 -6.80
C CYS A 6 -0.82 2.67 -7.60
N SER A 7 -1.54 2.21 -8.61
CA SER A 7 -2.35 3.07 -9.48
C SER A 7 -3.83 2.82 -9.25
N PHE A 8 -4.63 3.87 -9.32
CA PHE A 8 -6.09 3.78 -9.32
C PHE A 8 -6.58 3.91 -10.76
N GLU A 9 -6.59 2.80 -11.48
CA GLU A 9 -6.93 2.78 -12.90
C GLU A 9 -8.21 1.97 -13.12
N SER A 10 -9.09 2.48 -13.98
CA SER A 10 -10.32 1.78 -14.42
C SER A 10 -11.28 1.39 -13.30
N GLY A 11 -11.16 1.98 -12.10
CA GLY A 11 -12.01 1.68 -10.95
C GLY A 11 -11.86 0.28 -10.39
N GLU A 12 -10.87 -0.47 -10.81
CA GLU A 12 -10.65 -1.85 -10.39
C GLU A 12 -9.67 -1.96 -9.22
N GLN A 13 -9.82 -3.04 -8.46
CA GLN A 13 -8.81 -3.41 -7.47
C GLN A 13 -7.59 -3.97 -8.18
N ALA A 14 -6.42 -3.41 -7.88
CA ALA A 14 -5.15 -3.91 -8.38
C ALA A 14 -4.26 -4.30 -7.20
N ALA A 15 -3.62 -5.45 -7.27
CA ALA A 15 -2.75 -5.94 -6.21
C ALA A 15 -1.31 -6.00 -6.70
N VAL A 16 -0.40 -5.49 -5.89
CA VAL A 16 1.06 -5.58 -6.10
C VAL A 16 1.63 -6.43 -4.98
N LYS A 17 2.32 -7.51 -5.32
CA LYS A 17 2.96 -8.39 -4.35
C LYS A 17 4.46 -8.12 -4.31
N VAL A 18 4.98 -7.91 -3.10
CA VAL A 18 6.41 -7.73 -2.88
C VAL A 18 6.93 -8.96 -2.17
N TYR A 19 7.83 -9.70 -2.81
CA TYR A 19 8.37 -10.94 -2.27
C TYR A 19 9.64 -10.70 -1.48
N PHE A 20 9.80 -11.47 -0.40
CA PHE A 20 10.96 -11.39 0.48
C PHE A 20 11.67 -12.73 0.52
N PRO A 21 12.98 -12.79 0.24
CA PRO A 21 13.74 -14.05 0.27
C PRO A 21 14.10 -14.52 1.68
N PHE A 22 13.85 -13.71 2.70
CA PHE A 22 14.08 -14.01 4.11
C PHE A 22 12.90 -13.53 4.94
N PRO A 23 12.68 -14.05 6.16
CA PRO A 23 11.55 -13.61 6.98
C PRO A 23 11.72 -12.14 7.41
N VAL A 24 10.64 -11.36 7.32
CA VAL A 24 10.63 -9.94 7.68
C VAL A 24 9.40 -9.61 8.50
N ARG A 25 9.49 -8.51 9.25
CA ARG A 25 8.34 -7.86 9.89
C ARG A 25 8.20 -6.46 9.32
N ILE A 26 7.03 -6.17 8.80
CA ILE A 26 6.73 -4.84 8.24
C ILE A 26 6.52 -3.88 9.41
N THR A 27 7.31 -2.82 9.46
CA THR A 27 7.28 -1.84 10.54
C THR A 27 6.52 -0.57 10.18
N LYS A 28 6.49 -0.21 8.90
CA LYS A 28 5.78 0.99 8.44
C LYS A 28 5.51 0.89 6.95
N ILE A 29 4.39 1.47 6.54
CA ILE A 29 4.04 1.65 5.13
C ILE A 29 3.90 3.15 4.89
N ARG A 30 4.69 3.68 3.95
CA ARG A 30 4.67 5.09 3.58
C ARG A 30 4.17 5.23 2.17
N GLY A 31 3.35 6.27 1.92
CA GLY A 31 2.86 6.56 0.58
C GLY A 31 3.08 8.02 0.24
N ILE A 32 3.36 8.28 -1.02
CA ILE A 32 3.41 9.63 -1.57
C ILE A 32 2.63 9.66 -2.88
N VAL A 33 1.78 10.67 -3.03
CA VAL A 33 0.98 10.83 -4.26
C VAL A 33 1.87 11.27 -5.39
N THR A 34 1.98 10.44 -6.43
CA THR A 34 2.80 10.72 -7.62
C THR A 34 1.97 11.16 -8.82
N LYS A 35 0.65 11.03 -8.74
CA LYS A 35 -0.32 11.59 -9.68
C LYS A 35 -1.55 12.00 -8.87
N ALA A 36 -2.01 13.23 -9.04
CA ALA A 36 -3.13 13.78 -8.26
C ALA A 36 -4.34 12.85 -8.26
N ILE A 37 -4.96 12.69 -7.08
CA ILE A 37 -6.12 11.82 -6.90
C ILE A 37 -7.35 12.50 -7.51
N ALA A 38 -8.14 11.75 -8.28
CA ALA A 38 -9.35 12.28 -8.89
C ALA A 38 -10.36 12.68 -7.81
N ALA A 39 -11.08 13.77 -8.03
CA ALA A 39 -11.90 14.46 -7.01
C ALA A 39 -13.29 13.86 -6.80
N THR A 40 -13.51 12.58 -7.10
CA THR A 40 -14.82 11.96 -7.04
C THR A 40 -15.00 11.00 -5.85
N ASP A 41 -13.94 10.35 -5.41
CA ASP A 41 -13.98 9.38 -4.31
C ASP A 41 -12.59 9.16 -3.74
N VAL A 42 -12.53 8.60 -2.52
CA VAL A 42 -11.25 8.27 -1.89
C VAL A 42 -10.65 7.00 -2.51
N GLY A 43 -9.32 6.94 -2.57
CA GLY A 43 -8.59 5.74 -2.91
C GLY A 43 -8.01 5.09 -1.66
N THR A 44 -7.98 3.76 -1.62
CA THR A 44 -7.37 3.03 -0.50
C THR A 44 -6.28 2.10 -1.00
N ILE A 45 -5.24 1.95 -0.18
CA ILE A 45 -4.19 0.95 -0.40
C ILE A 45 -4.10 0.13 0.87
N THR A 46 -4.44 -1.14 0.77
CA THR A 46 -4.49 -2.06 1.91
C THR A 46 -3.29 -2.98 1.89
N GLY A 47 -2.52 -2.99 2.98
CA GLY A 47 -1.42 -3.93 3.17
C GLY A 47 -1.93 -5.25 3.73
N ALA A 48 -1.41 -6.35 3.22
CA ALA A 48 -1.76 -7.69 3.67
C ALA A 48 -0.59 -8.65 3.48
N ASN A 49 -0.42 -9.60 4.41
CA ASN A 49 0.46 -10.73 4.20
C ASN A 49 -0.33 -11.92 3.63
N ALA A 50 0.29 -13.10 3.52
CA ALA A 50 -0.38 -14.28 2.98
C ALA A 50 -1.54 -14.77 3.85
N THR A 51 -1.60 -14.38 5.13
CA THR A 51 -2.69 -14.74 6.05
C THR A 51 -3.89 -13.82 5.89
N GLY A 52 -3.68 -12.53 5.66
CA GLY A 52 -4.78 -11.57 5.52
C GLY A 52 -4.33 -10.14 5.71
N ALA A 53 -5.29 -9.22 5.73
CA ALA A 53 -5.05 -7.80 5.85
C ALA A 53 -4.43 -7.43 7.20
N SER A 54 -3.51 -6.47 7.17
CA SER A 54 -2.87 -5.94 8.38
C SER A 54 -3.77 -4.89 9.02
N THR A 55 -4.03 -5.02 10.32
CA THR A 55 -4.66 -3.97 11.09
C THR A 55 -3.75 -2.73 11.10
N GLY A 56 -4.29 -1.56 10.81
CA GLY A 56 -3.49 -0.34 10.70
C GLY A 56 -2.66 -0.24 9.43
N GLY A 57 -2.85 -1.14 8.47
CA GLY A 57 -2.10 -1.16 7.22
C GLY A 57 -2.83 -0.56 6.03
N VAL A 58 -3.76 0.36 6.25
CA VAL A 58 -4.54 0.99 5.17
C VAL A 58 -4.15 2.46 5.02
N ILE A 59 -3.72 2.82 3.81
CA ILE A 59 -3.56 4.23 3.42
C ILE A 59 -4.85 4.66 2.72
N THR A 60 -5.46 5.73 3.20
CA THR A 60 -6.64 6.33 2.57
C THR A 60 -6.24 7.65 1.92
N ALA A 61 -6.14 7.64 0.60
CA ALA A 61 -5.84 8.84 -0.17
C ALA A 61 -7.13 9.65 -0.34
N ALA A 62 -7.13 10.85 0.22
CA ALA A 62 -8.33 11.69 0.24
C ALA A 62 -8.71 12.20 -1.16
N ILE A 63 -9.96 12.56 -1.32
CA ILE A 63 -10.46 13.20 -2.54
C ILE A 63 -9.61 14.43 -2.86
N SER A 64 -9.19 14.56 -4.09
CA SER A 64 -8.41 15.70 -4.59
C SER A 64 -7.02 15.87 -3.97
N ASP A 65 -6.44 14.83 -3.39
CA ASP A 65 -5.06 14.91 -2.91
C ASP A 65 -4.13 15.35 -4.03
N ALA A 66 -3.35 16.37 -3.73
CA ALA A 66 -2.39 16.94 -4.67
C ALA A 66 -1.13 16.08 -4.77
N LEU A 67 -0.38 16.29 -5.85
CA LEU A 67 0.95 15.73 -6.02
C LEU A 67 1.81 15.99 -4.77
N ASN A 68 2.57 14.99 -4.36
CA ASN A 68 3.47 14.99 -3.21
C ASN A 68 2.78 14.96 -1.83
N THR A 69 1.46 14.72 -1.76
CA THR A 69 0.81 14.43 -0.47
C THR A 69 1.35 13.14 0.09
N GLU A 70 1.74 13.14 1.37
CA GLU A 70 2.39 12.02 2.03
C GLU A 70 1.49 11.35 3.06
N TYR A 71 1.62 10.03 3.15
CA TYR A 71 0.94 9.19 4.13
C TYR A 71 1.92 8.26 4.81
N SER A 72 1.59 7.87 6.05
CA SER A 72 2.38 6.92 6.82
C SER A 72 1.47 6.14 7.76
N VAL A 73 1.53 4.82 7.70
CA VAL A 73 0.74 3.94 8.57
C VAL A 73 1.64 2.84 9.14
N THR A 74 1.28 2.33 10.32
CA THR A 74 2.02 1.28 11.00
C THR A 74 1.12 0.04 11.13
N PRO A 75 1.38 -1.03 10.36
CA PRO A 75 0.60 -2.26 10.52
C PRO A 75 0.96 -2.94 11.83
N THR A 76 -0.06 -3.46 12.53
CA THR A 76 0.10 -4.06 13.85
C THR A 76 -0.22 -5.55 13.88
N THR A 77 -0.96 -6.07 12.90
CA THR A 77 -1.28 -7.50 12.77
C THR A 77 -1.00 -7.94 11.33
N ASN A 78 -0.81 -9.25 11.12
CA ASN A 78 -0.54 -9.81 9.80
C ASN A 78 0.56 -9.04 9.06
N ASN A 79 1.56 -8.60 9.81
CA ASN A 79 2.67 -7.78 9.30
C ASN A 79 4.00 -8.54 9.24
N THR A 80 3.97 -9.86 9.45
CA THR A 80 5.14 -10.72 9.27
C THR A 80 5.03 -11.47 7.94
N VAL A 81 6.15 -11.59 7.25
CA VAL A 81 6.24 -12.28 5.97
C VAL A 81 7.29 -13.38 6.09
N ALA A 82 6.90 -14.63 5.80
CA ALA A 82 7.82 -15.75 5.82
C ALA A 82 8.80 -15.70 4.64
N ALA A 83 9.94 -16.35 4.78
CA ALA A 83 10.90 -16.45 3.67
C ALA A 83 10.22 -17.04 2.44
N GLY A 84 10.43 -16.41 1.27
CA GLY A 84 9.81 -16.81 0.01
C GLY A 84 8.33 -16.44 -0.15
N SER A 85 7.74 -15.76 0.84
CA SER A 85 6.37 -15.28 0.79
C SER A 85 6.33 -13.80 0.39
N TYR A 86 5.16 -13.16 0.52
CA TYR A 86 4.93 -11.80 0.02
C TYR A 86 4.17 -10.93 1.00
N TYR A 87 4.33 -9.63 0.84
CA TYR A 87 3.42 -8.63 1.37
C TYR A 87 2.69 -7.98 0.19
N LYS A 88 1.37 -7.93 0.26
CA LYS A 88 0.52 -7.50 -0.85
C LYS A 88 -0.06 -6.12 -0.56
N LEU A 89 0.00 -5.23 -1.54
CA LEU A 89 -0.63 -3.92 -1.51
C LEU A 89 -1.77 -3.94 -2.51
N THR A 90 -3.00 -3.76 -2.03
CA THR A 90 -4.19 -3.74 -2.88
C THR A 90 -4.73 -2.33 -2.97
N SER A 91 -4.75 -1.77 -4.16
CA SER A 91 -5.34 -0.45 -4.42
C SER A 91 -6.79 -0.60 -4.83
N ALA A 92 -7.66 0.26 -4.30
CA ALA A 92 -9.08 0.26 -4.60
C ALA A 92 -9.61 1.69 -4.67
N LYS A 93 -10.33 2.01 -5.74
CA LYS A 93 -10.98 3.29 -5.94
C LYS A 93 -12.10 3.08 -6.96
N THR A 94 -13.27 3.68 -6.72
CA THR A 94 -14.43 3.52 -7.60
C THR A 94 -14.19 4.19 -8.97
N THR A 95 -13.67 5.41 -8.95
CA THR A 95 -13.35 6.15 -10.18
C THR A 95 -11.85 6.15 -10.41
N ALA A 96 -11.41 5.85 -11.63
CA ALA A 96 -10.01 5.89 -11.99
C ALA A 96 -9.40 7.27 -11.77
N GLY A 97 -8.14 7.31 -11.48
CA GLY A 97 -7.34 8.54 -11.38
C GLY A 97 -6.51 8.62 -10.12
N GLY A 98 -5.23 8.82 -10.31
CA GLY A 98 -4.26 8.96 -9.25
C GLY A 98 -3.27 7.81 -9.16
N LYS A 99 -2.14 8.11 -8.56
CA LYS A 99 -1.10 7.11 -8.25
C LYS A 99 -0.48 7.43 -6.91
N VAL A 100 -0.14 6.38 -6.18
CA VAL A 100 0.60 6.48 -4.92
C VAL A 100 1.81 5.56 -5.00
N HIS A 101 2.99 6.11 -4.76
CA HIS A 101 4.20 5.31 -4.62
C HIS A 101 4.33 4.90 -3.15
N VAL A 102 4.38 3.60 -2.89
CA VAL A 102 4.40 3.05 -1.54
C VAL A 102 5.78 2.50 -1.22
N THR A 103 6.32 2.91 -0.07
CA THR A 103 7.58 2.39 0.46
C THR A 103 7.26 1.56 1.70
N ILE A 104 7.75 0.34 1.73
CA ILE A 104 7.57 -0.58 2.85
C ILE A 104 8.86 -0.59 3.66
N GLU A 105 8.77 -0.20 4.93
CA GLU A 105 9.87 -0.32 5.88
C GLU A 105 9.71 -1.61 6.66
N PHE A 106 10.77 -2.37 6.77
CA PHE A 106 10.75 -3.66 7.44
C PHE A 106 12.05 -3.92 8.19
N VAL A 107 11.97 -4.86 9.13
CA VAL A 107 13.14 -5.41 9.81
C VAL A 107 13.17 -6.91 9.58
N ARG A 108 14.36 -7.49 9.61
CA ARG A 108 14.50 -8.94 9.48
C ARG A 108 13.94 -9.62 10.73
N ALA A 109 13.05 -10.57 10.51
CA ALA A 109 12.42 -11.30 11.60
C ALA A 109 13.22 -12.55 11.99
#